data_f0daa7ab0d718ba3954bf401d3c24149
#
_entry.id   f0daa7ab0d718ba3954bf401d3c24149
#
_cell.length_a   1.000
_cell.length_b   1.000
_cell.length_c   1.000
_cell.angle_alpha   90.00
_cell.angle_beta   90.00
_cell.angle_gamma   90.00
#
_symmetry.space_group_name_H-M   'P 1'
#
loop_
_entity.id
_entity.type
_entity.pdbx_description
1 polymer ?
#
loop_
_entity_poly.entity_id
_entity_poly.type
_entity_poly.pdbx_seq_one_letter_code
_entity_poly.pdbx_strand_id
1 'polypeptide(L)'
;MFNCHAHPGLYTKNALVCTASIDEISRLSPFPYRSLGSLPGYKTDMSVIENWAKTETFIGEVGVDKRFDNKERQFSILSDILSIAEKHHNIVIFHHVGWTEEFLNTVFSFNLCGFIVHSFNMSYEIYKGIGRHNGLVSLSPKAEKTKFFSTLRERGIIYPFLTETDTETGIEEREILKTWNDKLSSIFHIDMEKEVEDTFFSYISSCPLLGQK
;
A
#
# COMPACT_ATOMS: atom_id res chain seq x y z
N MET A 1 8.69 7.29 -13.82
CA MET A 1 8.98 6.51 -12.57
C MET A 1 8.01 6.93 -11.47
N PHE A 2 7.23 6.00 -10.96
CA PHE A 2 6.19 6.21 -9.95
C PHE A 2 6.53 5.44 -8.67
N ASN A 3 6.45 6.10 -7.50
CA ASN A 3 6.66 5.50 -6.19
C ASN A 3 5.31 5.15 -5.55
N CYS A 4 5.05 3.88 -5.32
CA CYS A 4 3.74 3.43 -4.84
C CYS A 4 3.53 3.53 -3.34
N HIS A 5 4.54 3.93 -2.58
CA HIS A 5 4.44 4.27 -1.17
C HIS A 5 5.59 5.17 -0.73
N ALA A 6 5.26 6.39 -0.35
CA ALA A 6 6.17 7.36 0.24
C ALA A 6 5.45 8.17 1.32
N HIS A 7 6.22 8.82 2.20
CA HIS A 7 5.70 9.74 3.20
C HIS A 7 5.80 11.20 2.74
N PRO A 8 4.99 12.12 3.34
CA PRO A 8 5.01 13.53 2.94
C PRO A 8 6.39 14.17 3.15
N GLY A 9 6.94 14.69 2.06
CA GLY A 9 8.19 15.43 1.99
C GLY A 9 8.09 16.56 0.96
N LEU A 10 9.05 16.66 0.03
CA LEU A 10 8.98 17.61 -1.07
C LEU A 10 7.89 17.20 -2.07
N TYR A 11 7.20 18.20 -2.63
CA TYR A 11 6.14 17.95 -3.62
C TYR A 11 6.63 17.09 -4.80
N THR A 12 5.84 16.09 -5.13
CA THR A 12 5.95 15.27 -6.34
C THR A 12 4.57 14.85 -6.83
N LYS A 13 4.40 14.75 -8.15
CA LYS A 13 3.20 14.17 -8.77
C LYS A 13 3.34 12.65 -9.03
N ASN A 14 4.53 12.10 -8.80
CA ASN A 14 4.89 10.75 -9.20
C ASN A 14 5.01 9.80 -7.98
N ALA A 15 4.23 10.04 -6.93
CA ALA A 15 4.17 9.15 -5.78
C ALA A 15 2.75 9.08 -5.20
N LEU A 16 2.40 7.91 -4.67
CA LEU A 16 1.31 7.74 -3.71
C LEU A 16 1.87 8.08 -2.33
N VAL A 17 1.43 9.21 -1.78
CA VAL A 17 1.92 9.74 -0.51
C VAL A 17 0.96 9.35 0.61
N CYS A 18 1.47 8.58 1.57
CA CYS A 18 0.72 8.02 2.68
C CYS A 18 1.13 8.66 4.00
N THR A 19 0.18 8.84 4.90
CA THR A 19 0.47 9.25 6.28
C THR A 19 0.34 8.09 7.25
N ALA A 20 1.06 8.16 8.36
CA ALA A 20 0.94 7.21 9.47
C ALA A 20 -0.17 7.60 10.46
N SER A 21 -0.59 8.86 10.46
CA SER A 21 -1.54 9.44 11.39
C SER A 21 -2.53 10.39 10.72
N ILE A 22 -3.76 10.42 11.23
CA ILE A 22 -4.77 11.40 10.81
C ILE A 22 -4.36 12.85 11.11
N ASP A 23 -3.48 13.07 12.07
CA ASP A 23 -2.99 14.42 12.43
C ASP A 23 -2.10 15.03 11.31
N GLU A 24 -1.64 14.20 10.36
CA GLU A 24 -0.84 14.64 9.22
C GLU A 24 -1.67 15.03 7.98
N ILE A 25 -2.99 15.03 8.05
CA ILE A 25 -3.90 15.28 6.91
C ILE A 25 -3.56 16.57 6.13
N SER A 26 -3.13 17.62 6.82
CA SER A 26 -2.75 18.89 6.19
C SER A 26 -1.53 18.78 5.28
N ARG A 27 -0.64 17.81 5.53
CA ARG A 27 0.56 17.56 4.72
C ARG A 27 0.23 16.91 3.36
N LEU A 28 -0.96 16.31 3.22
CA LEU A 28 -1.38 15.61 2.01
C LEU A 28 -1.92 16.54 0.90
N SER A 29 -2.34 17.75 1.24
CA SER A 29 -3.02 18.68 0.32
C SER A 29 -2.31 18.89 -1.05
N PRO A 30 -0.97 19.00 -1.13
CA PRO A 30 -0.31 19.26 -2.41
C PRO A 30 -0.21 18.02 -3.33
N PHE A 31 -0.40 16.79 -2.80
CA PHE A 31 -0.13 15.58 -3.57
C PHE A 31 -1.37 15.09 -4.32
N PRO A 32 -1.24 14.73 -5.62
CA PRO A 32 -2.38 14.25 -6.43
C PRO A 32 -2.81 12.82 -6.06
N TYR A 33 -1.86 11.96 -5.66
CA TYR A 33 -2.12 10.61 -5.15
C TYR A 33 -1.75 10.59 -3.69
N ARG A 34 -2.76 10.47 -2.83
CA ARG A 34 -2.63 10.66 -1.40
C ARG A 34 -3.51 9.71 -0.61
N SER A 35 -3.04 9.28 0.55
CA SER A 35 -3.70 8.32 1.41
C SER A 35 -3.59 8.73 2.87
N LEU A 36 -4.74 8.81 3.56
CA LEU A 36 -4.79 9.15 4.97
C LEU A 36 -4.73 7.90 5.82
N GLY A 37 -3.70 7.81 6.66
CA GLY A 37 -3.42 6.67 7.51
C GLY A 37 -3.86 6.80 8.96
N SER A 38 -3.91 5.64 9.61
CA SER A 38 -4.08 5.50 11.06
C SER A 38 -3.41 4.21 11.50
N LEU A 39 -2.11 4.28 11.77
CA LEU A 39 -1.32 3.14 12.22
C LEU A 39 -1.51 2.84 13.72
N PRO A 40 -1.25 1.60 14.17
CA PRO A 40 -1.13 1.29 15.58
C PRO A 40 -0.17 2.22 16.30
N GLY A 41 -0.56 2.68 17.50
CA GLY A 41 0.20 3.66 18.27
C GLY A 41 -0.18 5.12 18.03
N TYR A 42 -0.95 5.42 16.99
CA TYR A 42 -1.46 6.75 16.72
C TYR A 42 -2.94 6.89 17.09
N LYS A 43 -3.40 8.14 17.16
CA LYS A 43 -4.82 8.45 17.37
C LYS A 43 -5.63 8.05 16.14
N THR A 44 -6.76 7.42 16.37
CA THR A 44 -7.74 7.09 15.33
C THR A 44 -9.03 7.88 15.58
N ASP A 45 -9.60 8.45 14.51
CA ASP A 45 -10.91 9.07 14.50
C ASP A 45 -11.65 8.61 13.24
N MET A 46 -12.64 7.74 13.43
CA MET A 46 -13.39 7.14 12.32
C MET A 46 -14.18 8.17 11.52
N SER A 47 -14.61 9.28 12.14
CA SER A 47 -15.32 10.34 11.43
C SER A 47 -14.41 11.08 10.43
N VAL A 48 -13.14 11.27 10.78
CA VAL A 48 -12.13 11.85 9.90
C VAL A 48 -11.84 10.90 8.73
N ILE A 49 -11.65 9.61 9.03
CA ILE A 49 -11.40 8.59 8.00
C ILE A 49 -12.60 8.44 7.05
N GLU A 50 -13.84 8.42 7.58
CA GLU A 50 -15.02 8.32 6.73
C GLU A 50 -15.24 9.57 5.87
N ASN A 51 -14.95 10.76 6.38
CA ASN A 51 -15.02 11.98 5.58
C ASN A 51 -13.96 12.00 4.47
N TRP A 52 -12.75 11.50 4.74
CA TRP A 52 -11.72 11.29 3.74
C TRP A 52 -12.16 10.30 2.66
N ALA A 53 -12.68 9.16 3.06
CA ALA A 53 -13.12 8.08 2.16
C ALA A 53 -14.16 8.51 1.12
N LYS A 54 -15.01 9.49 1.44
CA LYS A 54 -16.05 10.00 0.54
C LYS A 54 -15.49 10.73 -0.70
N THR A 55 -14.28 11.26 -0.62
CA THR A 55 -13.72 12.16 -1.63
C THR A 55 -12.40 11.67 -2.22
N GLU A 56 -11.71 10.76 -1.54
CA GLU A 56 -10.39 10.30 -1.92
C GLU A 56 -10.38 8.82 -2.31
N THR A 57 -9.49 8.44 -3.21
CA THR A 57 -9.40 7.06 -3.72
C THR A 57 -8.78 6.10 -2.70
N PHE A 58 -7.83 6.59 -1.89
CA PHE A 58 -7.02 5.73 -1.02
C PHE A 58 -7.27 6.00 0.45
N ILE A 59 -7.31 4.91 1.24
CA ILE A 59 -7.25 4.93 2.70
C ILE A 59 -6.00 4.16 3.13
N GLY A 60 -5.19 4.71 3.98
CA GLY A 60 -3.96 4.11 4.51
C GLY A 60 -2.86 5.16 4.67
N GLU A 61 -1.91 4.79 5.41
CA GLU A 61 -1.43 3.49 5.86
C GLU A 61 -2.24 2.99 7.06
N VAL A 62 -2.85 1.81 6.96
CA VAL A 62 -3.63 1.20 8.04
C VAL A 62 -3.26 -0.28 8.18
N GLY A 63 -3.48 -0.87 9.35
CA GLY A 63 -3.19 -2.29 9.53
C GLY A 63 -2.87 -2.70 10.95
N VAL A 64 -2.02 -3.72 11.08
CA VAL A 64 -1.64 -4.30 12.36
C VAL A 64 -0.13 -4.35 12.52
N ASP A 65 0.33 -4.13 13.75
CA ASP A 65 1.74 -4.19 14.09
C ASP A 65 1.94 -4.79 15.48
N LYS A 66 2.50 -6.00 15.55
CA LYS A 66 2.73 -6.72 16.81
C LYS A 66 3.75 -6.06 17.75
N ARG A 67 4.45 -5.01 17.30
CA ARG A 67 5.35 -4.22 18.14
C ARG A 67 4.59 -3.28 19.08
N PHE A 68 3.31 -3.01 18.79
CA PHE A 68 2.41 -2.24 19.63
C PHE A 68 1.44 -3.17 20.38
N ASP A 69 1.06 -2.75 21.59
CA ASP A 69 0.13 -3.49 22.44
C ASP A 69 -1.31 -3.50 21.89
N ASN A 70 -2.14 -4.34 22.53
CA ASN A 70 -3.58 -4.40 22.31
C ASN A 70 -3.99 -4.87 20.89
N LYS A 71 -3.68 -6.12 20.62
CA LYS A 71 -4.01 -6.83 19.37
C LYS A 71 -5.49 -6.69 18.99
N GLU A 72 -6.39 -6.96 19.94
CA GLU A 72 -7.85 -6.94 19.72
C GLU A 72 -8.31 -5.56 19.27
N ARG A 73 -7.79 -4.50 19.86
CA ARG A 73 -8.10 -3.12 19.46
C ARG A 73 -7.58 -2.83 18.06
N GLN A 74 -6.37 -3.29 17.70
CA GLN A 74 -5.84 -3.09 16.36
C GLN A 74 -6.72 -3.75 15.31
N PHE A 75 -7.19 -4.97 15.53
CA PHE A 75 -8.09 -5.67 14.62
C PHE A 75 -9.50 -5.05 14.59
N SER A 76 -10.01 -4.54 15.71
CA SER A 76 -11.28 -3.81 15.73
C SER A 76 -11.20 -2.54 14.87
N ILE A 77 -10.16 -1.72 15.06
CA ILE A 77 -9.92 -0.51 14.26
C ILE A 77 -9.77 -0.85 12.78
N LEU A 78 -8.99 -1.88 12.46
CA LEU A 78 -8.83 -2.33 11.09
C LEU A 78 -10.17 -2.71 10.46
N SER A 79 -11.00 -3.50 11.15
CA SER A 79 -12.32 -3.91 10.65
C SER A 79 -13.26 -2.73 10.42
N ASP A 80 -13.25 -1.73 11.32
CA ASP A 80 -14.04 -0.52 11.15
C ASP A 80 -13.60 0.27 9.90
N ILE A 81 -12.28 0.41 9.68
CA ILE A 81 -11.73 1.07 8.49
C ILE A 81 -12.06 0.29 7.22
N LEU A 82 -11.98 -1.04 7.25
CA LEU A 82 -12.34 -1.88 6.09
C LEU A 82 -13.82 -1.77 5.74
N SER A 83 -14.71 -1.65 6.73
CA SER A 83 -16.13 -1.39 6.51
C SER A 83 -16.37 -0.05 5.80
N ILE A 84 -15.60 0.99 6.18
CA ILE A 84 -15.64 2.30 5.50
C ILE A 84 -15.13 2.17 4.07
N ALA A 85 -14.00 1.49 3.87
CA ALA A 85 -13.39 1.31 2.54
C ALA A 85 -14.30 0.52 1.59
N GLU A 86 -14.93 -0.56 2.06
CA GLU A 86 -15.90 -1.33 1.29
C GLU A 86 -17.11 -0.46 0.89
N LYS A 87 -17.67 0.29 1.84
CA LYS A 87 -18.82 1.19 1.63
C LYS A 87 -18.55 2.27 0.58
N HIS A 88 -17.33 2.83 0.56
CA HIS A 88 -16.98 3.95 -0.31
C HIS A 88 -16.16 3.56 -1.54
N HIS A 89 -15.87 2.27 -1.70
CA HIS A 89 -15.05 1.71 -2.79
C HIS A 89 -13.62 2.28 -2.82
N ASN A 90 -13.00 2.43 -1.65
CA ASN A 90 -11.62 2.90 -1.56
C ASN A 90 -10.63 1.75 -1.76
N ILE A 91 -9.46 2.07 -2.30
CA ILE A 91 -8.28 1.19 -2.29
C ILE A 91 -7.58 1.36 -0.93
N VAL A 92 -7.29 0.24 -0.26
CA VAL A 92 -6.65 0.28 1.07
C VAL A 92 -5.15 0.01 0.98
N ILE A 93 -4.34 0.86 1.62
CA ILE A 93 -2.89 0.66 1.73
C ILE A 93 -2.59 0.06 3.10
N PHE A 94 -2.10 -1.17 3.10
CA PHE A 94 -1.88 -1.95 4.31
C PHE A 94 -0.46 -1.93 4.82
N HIS A 95 -0.33 -1.61 6.09
CA HIS A 95 0.82 -1.92 6.94
C HIS A 95 0.62 -3.26 7.65
N HIS A 96 1.64 -4.13 7.62
CA HIS A 96 1.53 -5.44 8.26
C HIS A 96 2.83 -5.85 8.95
N VAL A 97 2.74 -6.08 10.27
CA VAL A 97 3.83 -6.68 11.06
C VAL A 97 3.27 -7.73 12.02
N GLY A 98 3.42 -9.01 11.68
CA GLY A 98 2.96 -10.14 12.51
C GLY A 98 1.47 -10.47 12.36
N TRP A 99 0.99 -11.49 13.07
CA TRP A 99 -0.39 -11.99 13.03
C TRP A 99 -0.94 -12.20 11.60
N THR A 100 -0.10 -12.77 10.73
CA THR A 100 -0.34 -12.80 9.28
C THR A 100 -1.63 -13.53 8.90
N GLU A 101 -1.91 -14.66 9.53
CA GLU A 101 -3.11 -15.45 9.23
C GLU A 101 -4.39 -14.68 9.57
N GLU A 102 -4.46 -14.11 10.77
CA GLU A 102 -5.62 -13.31 11.20
C GLU A 102 -5.78 -12.03 10.37
N PHE A 103 -4.65 -11.37 10.05
CA PHE A 103 -4.67 -10.20 9.17
C PHE A 103 -5.29 -10.56 7.81
N LEU A 104 -4.82 -11.61 7.16
CA LEU A 104 -5.34 -12.03 5.85
C LEU A 104 -6.80 -12.47 5.94
N ASN A 105 -7.19 -13.23 6.98
CA ASN A 105 -8.57 -13.62 7.19
C ASN A 105 -9.47 -12.41 7.37
N THR A 106 -9.02 -11.38 8.11
CA THR A 106 -9.76 -10.13 8.25
C THR A 106 -9.88 -9.41 6.92
N VAL A 107 -8.78 -9.19 6.19
CA VAL A 107 -8.81 -8.49 4.89
C VAL A 107 -9.71 -9.20 3.88
N PHE A 108 -9.59 -10.52 3.76
CA PHE A 108 -10.35 -11.32 2.78
C PHE A 108 -11.82 -11.52 3.15
N SER A 109 -12.23 -11.14 4.37
CA SER A 109 -13.65 -11.15 4.76
C SER A 109 -14.44 -9.94 4.24
N PHE A 110 -13.76 -8.91 3.72
CA PHE A 110 -14.37 -7.73 3.12
C PHE A 110 -14.30 -7.78 1.58
N ASN A 111 -15.31 -7.22 0.92
CA ASN A 111 -15.34 -7.09 -0.53
C ASN A 111 -14.72 -5.75 -0.96
N LEU A 112 -13.42 -5.62 -0.78
CA LEU A 112 -12.68 -4.40 -1.15
C LEU A 112 -12.59 -4.29 -2.67
N CYS A 113 -12.71 -3.09 -3.23
CA CYS A 113 -12.48 -2.86 -4.66
C CYS A 113 -11.01 -3.08 -5.03
N GLY A 114 -10.09 -2.84 -4.10
CA GLY A 114 -8.67 -3.12 -4.24
C GLY A 114 -7.90 -2.83 -2.95
N PHE A 115 -6.70 -3.36 -2.86
CA PHE A 115 -5.78 -3.06 -1.76
C PHE A 115 -4.31 -3.28 -2.15
N ILE A 116 -3.41 -2.60 -1.46
CA ILE A 116 -1.97 -2.73 -1.64
C ILE A 116 -1.34 -3.07 -0.29
N VAL A 117 -0.59 -4.17 -0.21
CA VAL A 117 0.22 -4.48 0.98
C VAL A 117 1.61 -3.91 0.75
N HIS A 118 1.92 -2.81 1.45
CA HIS A 118 3.20 -2.15 1.30
C HIS A 118 4.34 -2.89 2.01
N SER A 119 5.58 -2.64 1.59
CA SER A 119 6.80 -3.22 2.16
C SER A 119 6.72 -4.75 2.34
N PHE A 120 6.20 -5.44 1.31
CA PHE A 120 5.84 -6.84 1.37
C PHE A 120 7.05 -7.74 1.61
N ASN A 121 6.94 -8.60 2.63
CA ASN A 121 7.99 -9.55 3.02
C ASN A 121 7.46 -10.93 3.45
N MET A 122 6.18 -11.21 3.18
CA MET A 122 5.56 -12.50 3.51
C MET A 122 5.99 -13.61 2.52
N SER A 123 5.29 -14.74 2.50
CA SER A 123 5.64 -15.86 1.63
C SER A 123 5.14 -15.66 0.19
N TYR A 124 5.74 -16.41 -0.76
CA TYR A 124 5.31 -16.46 -2.15
C TYR A 124 3.86 -16.97 -2.31
N GLU A 125 3.41 -17.89 -1.44
CA GLU A 125 2.03 -18.38 -1.48
C GLU A 125 1.03 -17.31 -1.01
N ILE A 126 1.42 -16.46 -0.06
CA ILE A 126 0.62 -15.31 0.36
C ILE A 126 0.53 -14.27 -0.76
N TYR A 127 1.64 -13.98 -1.46
CA TYR A 127 1.63 -13.13 -2.65
C TYR A 127 0.62 -13.61 -3.70
N LYS A 128 0.58 -14.92 -3.96
CA LYS A 128 -0.44 -15.53 -4.83
C LYS A 128 -1.85 -15.33 -4.30
N GLY A 129 -2.03 -15.50 -3.00
CA GLY A 129 -3.33 -15.29 -2.34
C GLY A 129 -3.81 -13.85 -2.51
N ILE A 130 -2.95 -12.87 -2.26
CA ILE A 130 -3.24 -11.43 -2.44
C ILE A 130 -3.67 -11.14 -3.87
N GLY A 131 -2.92 -11.60 -4.88
CA GLY A 131 -3.27 -11.39 -6.29
C GLY A 131 -4.62 -12.00 -6.68
N ARG A 132 -5.00 -13.15 -6.12
CA ARG A 132 -6.33 -13.76 -6.35
C ARG A 132 -7.49 -12.96 -5.75
N HIS A 133 -7.23 -12.14 -4.74
CA HIS A 133 -8.22 -11.30 -4.07
C HIS A 133 -8.16 -9.84 -4.54
N ASN A 134 -7.73 -9.60 -5.77
CA ASN A 134 -7.61 -8.26 -6.34
C ASN A 134 -6.69 -7.33 -5.53
N GLY A 135 -5.68 -7.88 -4.87
CA GLY A 135 -4.66 -7.12 -4.15
C GLY A 135 -3.35 -7.03 -4.91
N LEU A 136 -2.60 -5.99 -4.64
CA LEU A 136 -1.22 -5.82 -5.07
C LEU A 136 -0.27 -5.84 -3.87
N VAL A 137 0.99 -6.08 -4.14
CA VAL A 137 2.06 -5.90 -3.17
C VAL A 137 3.04 -4.87 -3.68
N SER A 138 3.69 -4.12 -2.79
CA SER A 138 4.79 -3.26 -3.19
C SER A 138 6.11 -3.69 -2.53
N LEU A 139 7.20 -3.52 -3.27
CA LEU A 139 8.53 -3.96 -2.88
C LEU A 139 9.46 -2.77 -2.75
N SER A 140 9.96 -2.56 -1.55
CA SER A 140 11.06 -1.63 -1.30
C SER A 140 12.42 -2.34 -1.50
N PRO A 141 13.54 -1.62 -1.57
CA PRO A 141 14.88 -2.23 -1.60
C PRO A 141 15.15 -3.20 -0.45
N LYS A 142 14.46 -3.06 0.68
CA LYS A 142 14.54 -3.98 1.84
C LYS A 142 14.13 -5.41 1.47
N ALA A 143 13.24 -5.56 0.47
CA ALA A 143 12.74 -6.86 0.01
C ALA A 143 13.86 -7.77 -0.50
N GLU A 144 14.94 -7.22 -1.05
CA GLU A 144 16.07 -8.00 -1.60
C GLU A 144 16.64 -9.03 -0.62
N LYS A 145 16.62 -8.73 0.66
CA LYS A 145 17.17 -9.60 1.72
C LYS A 145 16.17 -10.63 2.24
N THR A 146 14.97 -10.70 1.67
CA THR A 146 13.92 -11.58 2.14
C THR A 146 13.89 -12.92 1.40
N LYS A 147 13.38 -13.97 2.07
CA LYS A 147 13.12 -15.27 1.44
C LYS A 147 12.08 -15.14 0.31
N PHE A 148 11.12 -14.25 0.46
CA PHE A 148 10.15 -13.96 -0.58
C PHE A 148 10.84 -13.57 -1.90
N PHE A 149 11.73 -12.60 -1.85
CA PHE A 149 12.43 -12.10 -3.05
C PHE A 149 13.28 -13.18 -3.72
N SER A 150 13.98 -14.02 -2.93
CA SER A 150 14.72 -15.16 -3.47
C SER A 150 13.77 -16.11 -4.22
N THR A 151 12.63 -16.43 -3.63
CA THR A 151 11.62 -17.30 -4.25
C THR A 151 10.98 -16.66 -5.49
N LEU A 152 10.74 -15.34 -5.46
CA LEU A 152 10.21 -14.60 -6.61
C LEU A 152 11.17 -14.67 -7.81
N ARG A 153 12.47 -14.57 -7.56
CA ARG A 153 13.49 -14.74 -8.61
C ARG A 153 13.53 -16.15 -9.21
N GLU A 154 13.33 -17.16 -8.37
CA GLU A 154 13.36 -18.57 -8.80
C GLU A 154 12.09 -18.96 -9.57
N ARG A 155 10.91 -18.53 -9.10
CA ARG A 155 9.60 -18.95 -9.62
C ARG A 155 8.98 -18.01 -10.63
N GLY A 156 9.49 -16.79 -10.73
CA GLY A 156 9.00 -15.75 -11.60
C GLY A 156 7.81 -14.96 -11.03
N ILE A 157 7.47 -13.90 -11.75
CA ILE A 157 6.34 -13.01 -11.47
C ILE A 157 5.07 -13.66 -12.03
N ILE A 158 4.04 -13.83 -11.20
CA ILE A 158 2.73 -14.40 -11.60
C ILE A 158 1.59 -13.42 -11.46
N TYR A 159 1.77 -12.37 -10.65
CA TYR A 159 0.91 -11.19 -10.54
C TYR A 159 1.79 -9.96 -10.60
N PRO A 160 1.31 -8.84 -11.14
CA PRO A 160 2.07 -7.60 -11.10
C PRO A 160 2.34 -7.18 -9.65
N PHE A 161 3.44 -6.50 -9.44
CA PHE A 161 3.78 -5.86 -8.17
C PHE A 161 4.23 -4.42 -8.42
N LEU A 162 4.20 -3.63 -7.37
CA LEU A 162 4.60 -2.24 -7.38
C LEU A 162 5.97 -2.06 -6.73
N THR A 163 6.62 -0.94 -6.97
CA THR A 163 7.86 -0.56 -6.30
C THR A 163 7.68 0.68 -5.44
N GLU A 164 8.42 0.74 -4.37
CA GLU A 164 8.33 1.82 -3.38
C GLU A 164 9.67 2.10 -2.71
N THR A 165 9.72 3.19 -1.93
CA THR A 165 10.89 3.50 -1.09
C THR A 165 10.60 3.44 0.40
N ASP A 166 9.36 3.71 0.81
CA ASP A 166 8.97 3.84 2.23
C ASP A 166 9.78 4.94 2.95
N THR A 167 10.01 6.06 2.23
CA THR A 167 10.73 7.24 2.72
C THR A 167 9.96 8.52 2.41
N GLU A 168 10.38 9.66 2.97
CA GLU A 168 9.83 10.96 2.57
C GLU A 168 10.16 11.26 1.10
N THR A 169 9.19 11.87 0.38
CA THR A 169 9.39 12.29 -1.01
C THR A 169 10.49 13.35 -1.13
N GLY A 170 11.37 13.20 -2.14
CA GLY A 170 12.47 14.11 -2.33
C GLY A 170 13.49 13.62 -3.36
N ILE A 171 14.67 14.23 -3.38
CA ILE A 171 15.74 13.87 -4.31
C ILE A 171 16.28 12.47 -3.99
N GLU A 172 16.60 12.20 -2.73
CA GLU A 172 17.13 10.91 -2.27
C GLU A 172 16.14 9.76 -2.54
N GLU A 173 14.87 9.99 -2.29
CA GLU A 173 13.81 9.04 -2.59
C GLU A 173 13.80 8.62 -4.07
N ARG A 174 13.94 9.58 -4.98
CA ARG A 174 13.98 9.31 -6.44
C ARG A 174 15.21 8.52 -6.86
N GLU A 175 16.36 8.80 -6.27
CA GLU A 175 17.61 8.07 -6.54
C GLU A 175 17.52 6.62 -6.05
N ILE A 176 16.96 6.41 -4.86
CA ILE A 176 16.70 5.07 -4.29
C ILE A 176 15.76 4.30 -5.21
N LEU A 177 14.63 4.90 -5.59
CA LEU A 177 13.62 4.25 -6.43
C LEU A 177 14.19 3.90 -7.82
N LYS A 178 14.95 4.83 -8.42
CA LYS A 178 15.58 4.59 -9.71
C LYS A 178 16.54 3.40 -9.64
N THR A 179 17.45 3.41 -8.68
CA THR A 179 18.42 2.32 -8.48
C THR A 179 17.71 0.98 -8.27
N TRP A 180 16.60 0.99 -7.53
CA TRP A 180 15.80 -0.20 -7.27
C TRP A 180 15.12 -0.72 -8.54
N ASN A 181 14.46 0.14 -9.31
CA ASN A 181 13.81 -0.22 -10.57
C ASN A 181 14.82 -0.72 -11.62
N ASP A 182 15.98 -0.07 -11.76
CA ASP A 182 17.05 -0.51 -12.67
C ASP A 182 17.52 -1.94 -12.31
N LYS A 183 17.67 -2.21 -11.02
CA LYS A 183 18.04 -3.53 -10.52
C LYS A 183 16.98 -4.60 -10.81
N LEU A 184 15.72 -4.31 -10.54
CA LEU A 184 14.60 -5.21 -10.82
C LEU A 184 14.46 -5.47 -12.33
N SER A 185 14.62 -4.43 -13.15
CA SER A 185 14.60 -4.54 -14.62
C SER A 185 15.68 -5.51 -15.11
N SER A 186 16.89 -5.43 -14.54
CA SER A 186 17.97 -6.36 -14.85
C SER A 186 17.67 -7.80 -14.41
N ILE A 187 17.05 -7.99 -13.25
CA ILE A 187 16.74 -9.32 -12.69
C ILE A 187 15.62 -10.02 -13.47
N PHE A 188 14.56 -9.30 -13.81
CA PHE A 188 13.36 -9.87 -14.41
C PHE A 188 13.27 -9.67 -15.91
N HIS A 189 14.22 -8.96 -16.53
CA HIS A 189 14.27 -8.67 -17.97
C HIS A 189 13.03 -7.94 -18.50
N ILE A 190 12.51 -7.00 -17.72
CA ILE A 190 11.35 -6.15 -18.04
C ILE A 190 11.69 -4.69 -17.75
N ASP A 191 10.98 -3.75 -18.37
CA ASP A 191 11.04 -2.32 -18.01
C ASP A 191 10.20 -2.11 -16.75
N MET A 192 10.83 -2.17 -15.57
CA MET A 192 10.13 -2.09 -14.29
C MET A 192 9.47 -0.72 -14.07
N GLU A 193 10.07 0.36 -14.55
CA GLU A 193 9.49 1.69 -14.43
C GLU A 193 8.13 1.77 -15.15
N LYS A 194 8.11 1.30 -16.39
CA LYS A 194 6.88 1.25 -17.19
C LYS A 194 5.86 0.29 -16.60
N GLU A 195 6.29 -0.91 -16.21
CA GLU A 195 5.40 -1.94 -15.62
C GLU A 195 4.70 -1.45 -14.35
N VAL A 196 5.42 -0.74 -13.47
CA VAL A 196 4.86 -0.17 -12.24
C VAL A 196 3.86 0.93 -12.56
N GLU A 197 4.17 1.84 -13.48
CA GLU A 197 3.25 2.91 -13.89
C GLU A 197 1.98 2.33 -14.53
N ASP A 198 2.10 1.44 -15.49
CA ASP A 198 0.98 0.80 -16.18
C ASP A 198 0.10 0.01 -15.18
N THR A 199 0.72 -0.74 -14.28
CA THR A 199 0.03 -1.49 -13.22
C THR A 199 -0.74 -0.56 -12.29
N PHE A 200 -0.10 0.47 -11.75
CA PHE A 200 -0.74 1.40 -10.82
C PHE A 200 -1.93 2.11 -11.44
N PHE A 201 -1.74 2.72 -12.62
CA PHE A 201 -2.81 3.49 -13.26
C PHE A 201 -3.96 2.61 -13.76
N SER A 202 -3.68 1.41 -14.26
CA SER A 202 -4.71 0.44 -14.61
C SER A 202 -5.49 0.01 -13.37
N TYR A 203 -4.80 -0.23 -12.27
CA TYR A 203 -5.41 -0.68 -11.01
C TYR A 203 -6.36 0.35 -10.41
N ILE A 204 -5.94 1.62 -10.30
CA ILE A 204 -6.81 2.67 -9.78
C ILE A 204 -8.02 2.93 -10.69
N SER A 205 -7.86 2.76 -12.01
CA SER A 205 -8.96 2.91 -12.97
C SER A 205 -10.01 1.80 -12.84
N SER A 206 -9.65 0.65 -12.31
CA SER A 206 -10.58 -0.47 -12.06
C SER A 206 -11.42 -0.30 -10.78
N CYS A 207 -11.05 0.64 -9.91
CA CYS A 207 -11.72 0.93 -8.63
C CYS A 207 -12.28 2.36 -8.61
N PRO A 208 -13.32 2.69 -9.40
CA PRO A 208 -13.86 4.05 -9.41
C PRO A 208 -14.61 4.35 -8.10
N LEU A 209 -14.39 5.55 -7.55
CA LEU A 209 -15.17 6.04 -6.41
C LEU A 209 -16.67 6.08 -6.74
N LEU A 210 -17.50 5.76 -5.75
CA LEU A 210 -18.95 5.96 -5.84
C LEU A 210 -19.26 7.46 -5.97
N GLY A 211 -19.48 7.98 -7.13
CA GLY A 211 -19.80 9.39 -7.38
C GLY A 211 -19.04 10.03 -8.54
N GLN A 212 -18.11 9.32 -9.14
CA GLN A 212 -17.44 9.72 -10.38
C GLN A 212 -18.12 9.10 -11.65
N LYS A 213 -19.43 8.87 -11.56
CA LYS A 213 -20.23 8.46 -12.74
C LYS A 213 -20.86 9.66 -13.41
#